data_2a7d691c8a54bbca66945ec0519b4bd0
#
_entry.id   2a7d691c8a54bbca66945ec0519b4bd0
#
_cell.length_a   1.000
_cell.length_b   1.000
_cell.length_c   1.000
_cell.angle_alpha   90.00
_cell.angle_beta   90.00
_cell.angle_gamma   90.00
#
_symmetry.space_group_name_H-M   'P 1'
#
loop_
_entity.id
_entity.type
_entity.pdbx_description
1 polymer ?
#
loop_
_entity_poly.entity_id
_entity_poly.type
_entity_poly.pdbx_seq_one_letter_code
_entity_poly.pdbx_strand_id
1 'polypeptide(L)'
;MTPTPQKRILLGLTLEELTTVVTELGMPRFTARQIAGWLYDKRVSEIDEMTNISKANRLLLSEHFEVGRSLPITSELSRDGTRKYLFRVRSGGLVEAVYIPEKDRATLCISSQVGCKMDCLFCMTGKQGFRGNLSAGEILNQVLSVEESPKLTNIVYMGMGEPLDNATNVLSSISVMTASWGLGWSPKRITLSTVGVRRGLERFLGETTCHLAVSLHNPFHEGRLELMHAEGGMPLEDTLRMIREADFTGQRRVSFEYIVFEGVNDSLQHAEELARLLRGIPCRINLIPFHQIPGVPLRPLTAQGMERFKGWLEARGYVTTIRTSRGEDISAACGMLSTKEQMAGGASQASH
;
A
#
# COMPACT_ATOMS: atom_id res chain seq x y z
N MET A 1 -14.96 -30.84 -20.80
CA MET A 1 -15.71 -29.97 -19.87
C MET A 1 -15.34 -28.54 -20.19
N THR A 2 -16.25 -27.73 -20.70
CA THR A 2 -16.05 -26.30 -20.86
C THR A 2 -15.84 -25.68 -19.48
N PRO A 3 -14.78 -24.90 -19.25
CA PRO A 3 -14.56 -24.27 -17.95
C PRO A 3 -15.79 -23.38 -17.63
N THR A 4 -16.37 -23.56 -16.46
CA THR A 4 -17.45 -22.68 -15.98
C THR A 4 -16.90 -21.24 -16.00
N PRO A 5 -17.59 -20.28 -16.61
CA PRO A 5 -17.09 -18.90 -16.66
C PRO A 5 -16.88 -18.40 -15.24
N GLN A 6 -15.71 -17.86 -15.00
CA GLN A 6 -15.33 -17.34 -13.68
C GLN A 6 -16.22 -16.15 -13.33
N LYS A 7 -16.94 -16.23 -12.19
CA LYS A 7 -17.84 -15.16 -11.74
C LYS A 7 -17.08 -13.85 -11.49
N ARG A 8 -17.74 -12.74 -11.76
CA ARG A 8 -17.21 -11.39 -11.44
C ARG A 8 -17.25 -11.13 -9.93
N ILE A 9 -16.37 -10.28 -9.45
CA ILE A 9 -16.29 -9.92 -8.03
C ILE A 9 -17.06 -8.63 -7.77
N LEU A 10 -17.87 -8.61 -6.71
CA LEU A 10 -18.58 -7.41 -6.24
C LEU A 10 -17.69 -6.53 -5.35
N LEU A 11 -16.85 -7.14 -4.52
CA LEU A 11 -15.96 -6.40 -3.64
C LEU A 11 -14.98 -5.55 -4.44
N GLY A 12 -14.88 -4.28 -4.11
CA GLY A 12 -14.04 -3.31 -4.81
C GLY A 12 -14.77 -2.49 -5.85
N LEU A 13 -16.01 -2.86 -6.22
CA LEU A 13 -16.83 -2.04 -7.12
C LEU A 13 -17.26 -0.76 -6.40
N THR A 14 -17.14 0.36 -7.11
CA THR A 14 -17.70 1.66 -6.71
C THR A 14 -19.22 1.64 -6.77
N LEU A 15 -19.87 2.62 -6.17
CA LEU A 15 -21.34 2.73 -6.23
C LEU A 15 -21.84 2.88 -7.68
N GLU A 16 -21.08 3.56 -8.54
CA GLU A 16 -21.38 3.72 -9.95
C GLU A 16 -21.32 2.37 -10.69
N GLU A 17 -20.26 1.61 -10.48
CA GLU A 17 -20.09 0.27 -11.05
C GLU A 17 -21.17 -0.69 -10.54
N LEU A 18 -21.49 -0.66 -9.23
CA LEU A 18 -22.63 -1.43 -8.68
C LEU A 18 -23.96 -1.00 -9.28
N THR A 19 -24.14 0.28 -9.57
CA THR A 19 -25.34 0.78 -10.25
C THR A 19 -25.44 0.23 -11.68
N THR A 20 -24.33 0.15 -12.39
CA THR A 20 -24.25 -0.48 -13.70
C THR A 20 -24.64 -1.96 -13.62
N VAL A 21 -24.05 -2.70 -12.68
CA VAL A 21 -24.35 -4.13 -12.45
C VAL A 21 -25.83 -4.37 -12.22
N VAL A 22 -26.46 -3.64 -11.29
CA VAL A 22 -27.88 -3.85 -10.97
C VAL A 22 -28.79 -3.46 -12.15
N THR A 23 -28.40 -2.45 -12.93
CA THR A 23 -29.15 -2.02 -14.13
C THR A 23 -29.07 -3.07 -15.24
N GLU A 24 -27.88 -3.63 -15.49
CA GLU A 24 -27.68 -4.73 -16.46
C GLU A 24 -28.51 -5.97 -16.12
N LEU A 25 -28.69 -6.25 -14.82
CA LEU A 25 -29.50 -7.35 -14.32
C LEU A 25 -31.00 -7.02 -14.18
N GLY A 26 -31.45 -5.87 -14.64
CA GLY A 26 -32.87 -5.45 -14.54
C GLY A 26 -33.35 -5.19 -13.12
N MET A 27 -32.46 -4.95 -12.18
CA MET A 27 -32.80 -4.64 -10.78
C MET A 27 -33.00 -3.12 -10.58
N PRO A 28 -33.78 -2.70 -9.57
CA PRO A 28 -33.91 -1.30 -9.21
C PRO A 28 -32.57 -0.66 -8.84
N ARG A 29 -32.30 0.57 -9.29
CA ARG A 29 -31.04 1.28 -9.05
C ARG A 29 -30.65 1.40 -7.57
N PHE A 30 -31.63 1.52 -6.67
CA PHE A 30 -31.36 1.59 -5.22
C PHE A 30 -30.72 0.32 -4.66
N THR A 31 -30.86 -0.83 -5.36
CA THR A 31 -30.21 -2.11 -4.97
C THR A 31 -28.69 -1.99 -4.94
N ALA A 32 -28.09 -1.10 -5.73
CA ALA A 32 -26.65 -0.83 -5.68
C ALA A 32 -26.19 -0.35 -4.30
N ARG A 33 -26.96 0.55 -3.65
CA ARG A 33 -26.68 1.01 -2.29
C ARG A 33 -26.88 -0.09 -1.24
N GLN A 34 -27.86 -0.97 -1.45
CA GLN A 34 -28.06 -2.13 -0.57
C GLN A 34 -26.86 -3.06 -0.65
N ILE A 35 -26.38 -3.38 -1.88
CA ILE A 35 -25.20 -4.21 -2.09
C ILE A 35 -23.97 -3.55 -1.43
N ALA A 36 -23.73 -2.26 -1.66
CA ALA A 36 -22.63 -1.52 -1.04
C ALA A 36 -22.67 -1.61 0.50
N GLY A 37 -23.85 -1.44 1.12
CA GLY A 37 -24.02 -1.58 2.56
C GLY A 37 -23.68 -2.99 3.06
N TRP A 38 -24.03 -4.03 2.31
CA TRP A 38 -23.67 -5.41 2.67
C TRP A 38 -22.18 -5.66 2.53
N LEU A 39 -21.56 -5.19 1.45
CA LEU A 39 -20.13 -5.39 1.21
C LEU A 39 -19.26 -4.63 2.21
N TYR A 40 -19.53 -3.35 2.46
CA TYR A 40 -18.61 -2.44 3.13
C TYR A 40 -18.95 -2.18 4.61
N ASP A 41 -20.25 -2.16 4.98
CA ASP A 41 -20.68 -1.98 6.36
C ASP A 41 -20.87 -3.34 7.07
N LYS A 42 -21.65 -4.24 6.48
CA LYS A 42 -21.94 -5.58 7.06
C LYS A 42 -20.82 -6.59 6.84
N ARG A 43 -20.00 -6.38 5.80
CA ARG A 43 -18.82 -7.18 5.48
C ARG A 43 -19.15 -8.66 5.25
N VAL A 44 -20.23 -8.92 4.53
CA VAL A 44 -20.66 -10.29 4.21
C VAL A 44 -19.65 -11.04 3.35
N SER A 45 -19.69 -12.34 3.40
CA SER A 45 -18.88 -13.24 2.57
C SER A 45 -19.67 -13.85 1.42
N GLU A 46 -21.01 -13.93 1.57
CA GLU A 46 -21.89 -14.56 0.59
C GLU A 46 -23.05 -13.63 0.20
N ILE A 47 -23.51 -13.75 -1.06
CA ILE A 47 -24.65 -12.94 -1.58
C ILE A 47 -25.94 -13.30 -0.85
N ASP A 48 -26.11 -14.55 -0.41
CA ASP A 48 -27.31 -15.00 0.30
C ASP A 48 -27.53 -14.31 1.66
N GLU A 49 -26.49 -13.74 2.25
CA GLU A 49 -26.55 -12.94 3.46
C GLU A 49 -27.26 -11.59 3.27
N MET A 50 -27.40 -11.12 2.00
CA MET A 50 -27.99 -9.81 1.64
C MET A 50 -29.52 -9.83 1.76
N THR A 51 -30.05 -10.01 2.96
CA THR A 51 -31.46 -10.34 3.22
C THR A 51 -32.49 -9.27 2.84
N ASN A 52 -32.07 -8.01 2.69
CA ASN A 52 -32.96 -6.94 2.19
C ASN A 52 -33.03 -6.86 0.66
N ILE A 53 -32.36 -7.77 -0.04
CA ILE A 53 -32.46 -8.00 -1.49
C ILE A 53 -33.35 -9.23 -1.69
N SER A 54 -34.32 -9.16 -2.60
CA SER A 54 -35.23 -10.28 -2.85
C SER A 54 -34.48 -11.57 -3.21
N LYS A 55 -35.05 -12.72 -2.83
CA LYS A 55 -34.45 -14.03 -3.13
C LYS A 55 -34.15 -14.21 -4.62
N ALA A 56 -35.08 -13.78 -5.49
CA ALA A 56 -34.90 -13.86 -6.94
C ALA A 56 -33.71 -13.04 -7.40
N ASN A 57 -33.54 -11.81 -6.88
CA ASN A 57 -32.41 -10.96 -7.23
C ASN A 57 -31.08 -11.48 -6.67
N ARG A 58 -31.06 -12.09 -5.46
CA ARG A 58 -29.87 -12.74 -4.93
C ARG A 58 -29.43 -13.93 -5.80
N LEU A 59 -30.38 -14.76 -6.24
CA LEU A 59 -30.09 -15.86 -7.15
C LEU A 59 -29.50 -15.35 -8.47
N LEU A 60 -30.14 -14.36 -9.09
CA LEU A 60 -29.66 -13.76 -10.33
C LEU A 60 -28.27 -13.14 -10.16
N LEU A 61 -28.02 -12.45 -9.04
CA LEU A 61 -26.71 -11.90 -8.71
C LEU A 61 -25.66 -13.05 -8.59
N SER A 62 -26.02 -14.13 -7.90
CA SER A 62 -25.13 -15.27 -7.65
C SER A 62 -24.81 -16.08 -8.90
N GLU A 63 -25.62 -16.00 -9.95
CA GLU A 63 -25.32 -16.63 -11.25
C GLU A 63 -24.07 -15.99 -11.90
N HIS A 64 -23.91 -14.67 -11.76
CA HIS A 64 -22.90 -13.89 -12.47
C HIS A 64 -21.77 -13.38 -11.58
N PHE A 65 -22.02 -13.27 -10.27
CA PHE A 65 -21.10 -12.65 -9.30
C PHE A 65 -20.87 -13.49 -8.07
N GLU A 66 -19.81 -13.18 -7.38
CA GLU A 66 -19.52 -13.58 -6.00
C GLU A 66 -19.06 -12.36 -5.20
N VAL A 67 -19.15 -12.40 -3.88
CA VAL A 67 -18.70 -11.30 -3.04
C VAL A 67 -17.21 -11.06 -3.21
N GLY A 68 -16.42 -12.12 -3.21
CA GLY A 68 -14.97 -12.06 -3.41
C GLY A 68 -14.16 -11.75 -2.15
N ARG A 69 -14.79 -11.80 -0.98
CA ARG A 69 -14.10 -11.73 0.29
C ARG A 69 -13.46 -13.08 0.63
N SER A 70 -12.19 -13.04 1.08
CA SER A 70 -11.45 -14.23 1.50
C SER A 70 -10.67 -13.97 2.77
N LEU A 71 -10.58 -14.97 3.62
CA LEU A 71 -9.76 -14.90 4.83
C LEU A 71 -8.27 -15.02 4.48
N PRO A 72 -7.35 -14.51 5.32
CA PRO A 72 -5.93 -14.78 5.17
C PRO A 72 -5.65 -16.27 5.29
N ILE A 73 -4.65 -16.77 4.56
CA ILE A 73 -4.21 -18.17 4.61
C ILE A 73 -3.57 -18.47 5.96
N THR A 74 -2.77 -17.53 6.46
CA THR A 74 -2.06 -17.64 7.75
C THR A 74 -1.75 -16.26 8.29
N SER A 75 -1.39 -16.21 9.56
CA SER A 75 -0.84 -15.01 10.20
C SER A 75 0.30 -15.36 11.14
N GLU A 76 1.25 -14.43 11.28
CA GLU A 76 2.39 -14.52 12.21
C GLU A 76 2.32 -13.34 13.18
N LEU A 77 2.45 -13.61 14.48
CA LEU A 77 2.43 -12.60 15.53
C LEU A 77 3.84 -12.34 16.04
N SER A 78 4.29 -11.08 15.97
CA SER A 78 5.54 -10.59 16.53
C SER A 78 5.44 -10.39 18.04
N ARG A 79 6.59 -10.40 18.71
CA ARG A 79 6.73 -10.09 20.15
C ARG A 79 6.27 -8.66 20.50
N ASP A 80 6.34 -7.74 19.56
CA ASP A 80 5.91 -6.34 19.73
C ASP A 80 4.42 -6.12 19.44
N GLY A 81 3.66 -7.19 19.16
CA GLY A 81 2.24 -7.16 18.85
C GLY A 81 1.92 -6.91 17.37
N THR A 82 2.92 -6.66 16.53
CA THR A 82 2.75 -6.59 15.08
C THR A 82 2.29 -7.95 14.54
N ARG A 83 1.32 -7.96 13.64
CA ARG A 83 0.84 -9.19 13.03
C ARG A 83 0.93 -9.10 11.51
N LYS A 84 1.58 -10.07 10.90
CA LYS A 84 1.67 -10.21 9.46
C LYS A 84 0.67 -11.24 8.98
N TYR A 85 -0.09 -10.90 7.95
CA TYR A 85 -1.09 -11.73 7.31
C TYR A 85 -0.66 -12.09 5.90
N LEU A 86 -0.91 -13.33 5.50
CA LEU A 86 -0.69 -13.81 4.14
C LEU A 86 -2.02 -14.05 3.44
N PHE A 87 -2.23 -13.42 2.29
CA PHE A 87 -3.42 -13.55 1.47
C PHE A 87 -3.09 -14.19 0.12
N ARG A 88 -3.98 -15.09 -0.33
CA ARG A 88 -3.97 -15.57 -1.71
C ARG A 88 -4.81 -14.62 -2.55
N VAL A 89 -4.24 -14.18 -3.67
CA VAL A 89 -4.97 -13.39 -4.66
C VAL A 89 -5.51 -14.29 -5.77
N ARG A 90 -6.58 -13.83 -6.42
CA ARG A 90 -7.30 -14.63 -7.42
C ARG A 90 -6.44 -14.98 -8.64
N SER A 91 -5.49 -14.13 -8.99
CA SER A 91 -4.49 -14.39 -10.05
C SER A 91 -3.49 -15.51 -9.72
N GLY A 92 -3.57 -16.12 -8.52
CA GLY A 92 -2.70 -17.22 -8.08
C GLY A 92 -1.46 -16.78 -7.32
N GLY A 93 -1.27 -15.47 -7.08
CA GLY A 93 -0.17 -14.95 -6.28
C GLY A 93 -0.49 -14.90 -4.77
N LEU A 94 0.53 -14.54 -4.00
CA LEU A 94 0.42 -14.30 -2.56
C LEU A 94 0.86 -12.87 -2.25
N VAL A 95 0.19 -12.23 -1.28
CA VAL A 95 0.58 -10.91 -0.78
C VAL A 95 0.49 -10.85 0.73
N GLU A 96 1.30 -10.00 1.34
CA GLU A 96 1.35 -9.79 2.77
C GLU A 96 0.70 -8.45 3.14
N ALA A 97 -0.01 -8.44 4.28
CA ALA A 97 -0.46 -7.23 4.95
C ALA A 97 0.05 -7.25 6.40
N VAL A 98 0.34 -6.08 6.97
CA VAL A 98 0.93 -5.99 8.31
C VAL A 98 0.09 -5.08 9.19
N TYR A 99 -0.47 -5.64 10.25
CA TYR A 99 -1.09 -4.90 11.33
C TYR A 99 -0.05 -4.42 12.33
N ILE A 100 -0.05 -3.13 12.62
CA ILE A 100 0.91 -2.47 13.50
C ILE A 100 0.13 -1.76 14.61
N PRO A 101 0.10 -2.33 15.84
CA PRO A 101 -0.52 -1.68 16.98
C PRO A 101 0.40 -0.60 17.57
N GLU A 102 -0.21 0.53 17.90
CA GLU A 102 0.39 1.59 18.70
C GLU A 102 -0.60 1.98 19.81
N LYS A 103 -0.17 2.79 20.80
CA LYS A 103 -1.00 3.15 21.94
C LYS A 103 -2.37 3.70 21.54
N ASP A 104 -2.40 4.63 20.56
CA ASP A 104 -3.62 5.33 20.13
C ASP A 104 -3.93 5.11 18.64
N ARG A 105 -3.20 4.19 18.00
CA ARG A 105 -3.32 3.91 16.57
C ARG A 105 -3.24 2.41 16.29
N ALA A 106 -4.05 2.00 15.34
CA ALA A 106 -4.04 0.67 14.76
C ALA A 106 -3.88 0.83 13.25
N THR A 107 -2.66 0.65 12.75
CA THR A 107 -2.32 0.85 11.34
C THR A 107 -2.26 -0.48 10.61
N LEU A 108 -2.88 -0.58 9.45
CA LEU A 108 -2.66 -1.70 8.54
C LEU A 108 -1.83 -1.23 7.34
N CYS A 109 -0.69 -1.87 7.15
CA CYS A 109 0.13 -1.75 5.95
C CYS A 109 -0.37 -2.75 4.91
N ILE A 110 -0.81 -2.25 3.74
CA ILE A 110 -1.43 -3.07 2.70
C ILE A 110 -0.59 -3.08 1.42
N SER A 111 -0.72 -4.18 0.69
CA SER A 111 -0.07 -4.42 -0.59
C SER A 111 -0.97 -3.99 -1.76
N SER A 112 -0.35 -3.58 -2.86
CA SER A 112 -1.01 -3.14 -4.09
C SER A 112 -0.68 -4.00 -5.32
N GLN A 113 0.36 -4.84 -5.23
CA GLN A 113 0.81 -5.70 -6.33
C GLN A 113 1.35 -7.03 -5.76
N VAL A 114 1.38 -8.07 -6.59
CA VAL A 114 2.16 -9.27 -6.34
C VAL A 114 3.57 -9.04 -6.88
N GLY A 115 4.54 -8.85 -5.98
CA GLY A 115 5.88 -8.39 -6.34
C GLY A 115 5.89 -6.90 -6.72
N CYS A 116 6.98 -6.43 -7.34
CA CYS A 116 7.15 -5.01 -7.71
C CYS A 116 8.06 -4.87 -8.92
N LYS A 117 7.75 -3.95 -9.85
CA LYS A 117 8.59 -3.64 -11.02
C LYS A 117 9.75 -2.71 -10.69
N MET A 118 9.68 -1.99 -9.56
CA MET A 118 10.62 -0.91 -9.26
C MET A 118 12.02 -1.42 -8.91
N ASP A 119 12.16 -2.68 -8.55
CA ASP A 119 13.42 -3.39 -8.29
C ASP A 119 14.40 -2.59 -7.44
N CYS A 120 13.90 -1.97 -6.36
CA CYS A 120 14.75 -1.24 -5.42
C CYS A 120 15.74 -2.20 -4.75
N LEU A 121 17.03 -1.84 -4.74
CA LEU A 121 18.13 -2.67 -4.25
C LEU A 121 17.91 -3.19 -2.81
N PHE A 122 17.27 -2.39 -1.97
CA PHE A 122 17.03 -2.65 -0.55
C PHE A 122 15.68 -3.32 -0.23
N CYS A 123 14.92 -3.78 -1.25
CA CYS A 123 13.54 -4.25 -1.06
C CYS A 123 13.36 -5.71 -1.51
N MET A 124 12.94 -6.58 -0.59
CA MET A 124 12.67 -8.00 -0.89
C MET A 124 11.54 -8.17 -1.91
N THR A 125 10.52 -7.30 -1.87
CA THR A 125 9.41 -7.34 -2.84
C THR A 125 9.89 -7.08 -4.27
N GLY A 126 10.84 -6.15 -4.47
CA GLY A 126 11.45 -5.90 -5.79
C GLY A 126 12.18 -7.12 -6.32
N LYS A 127 12.95 -7.80 -5.45
CA LYS A 127 13.71 -9.01 -5.80
C LYS A 127 12.84 -10.21 -6.20
N GLN A 128 11.56 -10.23 -5.84
CA GLN A 128 10.61 -11.27 -6.27
C GLN A 128 10.14 -11.10 -7.71
N GLY A 129 10.39 -9.94 -8.31
CA GLY A 129 9.84 -9.54 -9.59
C GLY A 129 8.34 -9.28 -9.54
N PHE A 130 7.83 -8.63 -10.57
CA PHE A 130 6.42 -8.30 -10.72
C PHE A 130 5.65 -9.48 -11.34
N ARG A 131 4.50 -9.81 -10.75
CA ARG A 131 3.60 -10.88 -11.24
C ARG A 131 2.21 -10.37 -11.58
N GLY A 132 1.75 -9.25 -11.01
CA GLY A 132 0.44 -8.69 -11.32
C GLY A 132 0.00 -7.57 -10.38
N ASN A 133 -0.95 -6.78 -10.85
CA ASN A 133 -1.64 -5.78 -10.05
C ASN A 133 -2.76 -6.43 -9.24
N LEU A 134 -2.95 -5.99 -8.00
CA LEU A 134 -4.14 -6.31 -7.23
C LEU A 134 -5.32 -5.51 -7.76
N SER A 135 -6.50 -6.13 -7.84
CA SER A 135 -7.76 -5.44 -8.04
C SER A 135 -8.13 -4.60 -6.80
N ALA A 136 -9.03 -3.63 -6.97
CA ALA A 136 -9.53 -2.84 -5.83
C ALA A 136 -10.17 -3.74 -4.75
N GLY A 137 -10.83 -4.81 -5.15
CA GLY A 137 -11.40 -5.81 -4.23
C GLY A 137 -10.34 -6.55 -3.43
N GLU A 138 -9.24 -6.98 -4.05
CA GLU A 138 -8.15 -7.66 -3.35
C GLU A 138 -7.39 -6.72 -2.40
N ILE A 139 -7.28 -5.43 -2.74
CA ILE A 139 -6.74 -4.40 -1.85
C ILE A 139 -7.66 -4.22 -0.63
N LEU A 140 -8.97 -4.04 -0.84
CA LEU A 140 -9.95 -3.88 0.22
C LEU A 140 -10.12 -5.14 1.07
N ASN A 141 -9.96 -6.32 0.47
CA ASN A 141 -10.02 -7.59 1.20
C ASN A 141 -8.98 -7.64 2.33
N GLN A 142 -7.79 -7.10 2.13
CA GLN A 142 -6.78 -7.01 3.20
C GLN A 142 -7.29 -6.17 4.38
N VAL A 143 -8.02 -5.08 4.10
CA VAL A 143 -8.58 -4.20 5.16
C VAL A 143 -9.75 -4.85 5.89
N LEU A 144 -10.61 -5.57 5.16
CA LEU A 144 -11.87 -6.10 5.69
C LEU A 144 -11.74 -7.48 6.35
N SER A 145 -10.67 -8.24 6.04
CA SER A 145 -10.55 -9.64 6.41
C SER A 145 -9.46 -9.95 7.44
N VAL A 146 -8.69 -8.94 7.91
CA VAL A 146 -7.83 -9.09 9.09
C VAL A 146 -8.67 -9.09 10.37
N GLU A 147 -8.21 -9.80 11.39
CA GLU A 147 -8.90 -9.93 12.68
C GLU A 147 -9.15 -8.57 13.35
N GLU A 148 -8.18 -7.65 13.23
CA GLU A 148 -8.25 -6.33 13.82
C GLU A 148 -9.02 -5.30 12.97
N SER A 149 -9.65 -5.70 11.88
CA SER A 149 -10.36 -4.80 10.96
C SER A 149 -11.32 -3.81 11.66
N PRO A 150 -12.08 -4.19 12.72
CA PRO A 150 -12.94 -3.24 13.45
C PRO A 150 -12.16 -2.18 14.24
N LYS A 151 -10.90 -2.43 14.57
CA LYS A 151 -10.06 -1.56 15.40
C LYS A 151 -9.15 -0.66 14.57
N LEU A 152 -9.08 -0.86 13.25
CA LEU A 152 -8.18 -0.11 12.38
C LEU A 152 -8.49 1.39 12.40
N THR A 153 -7.45 2.20 12.58
CA THR A 153 -7.52 3.65 12.56
C THR A 153 -6.84 4.28 11.35
N ASN A 154 -5.85 3.59 10.78
CA ASN A 154 -5.04 4.10 9.68
C ASN A 154 -4.71 2.98 8.67
N ILE A 155 -4.59 3.37 7.41
CA ILE A 155 -4.09 2.53 6.32
C ILE A 155 -2.85 3.18 5.72
N VAL A 156 -1.84 2.37 5.43
CA VAL A 156 -0.68 2.80 4.66
C VAL A 156 -0.44 1.86 3.48
N TYR A 157 -0.35 2.41 2.28
CA TYR A 157 0.05 1.68 1.07
C TYR A 157 1.58 1.64 1.02
N MET A 158 2.17 0.81 1.89
CA MET A 158 3.62 0.64 2.05
C MET A 158 4.02 -0.85 2.09
N GLY A 159 3.10 -1.72 1.70
CA GLY A 159 3.32 -3.16 1.55
C GLY A 159 3.99 -3.51 0.22
N MET A 160 3.60 -4.64 -0.35
CA MET A 160 4.16 -5.11 -1.61
C MET A 160 3.63 -4.31 -2.80
N GLY A 161 4.56 -3.90 -3.71
CA GLY A 161 4.25 -3.19 -4.95
C GLY A 161 4.37 -1.67 -4.87
N GLU A 162 4.38 -1.04 -6.06
CA GLU A 162 4.29 0.42 -6.21
C GLU A 162 2.81 0.80 -6.45
N PRO A 163 2.17 1.49 -5.50
CA PRO A 163 0.74 1.79 -5.61
C PRO A 163 0.36 2.61 -6.84
N LEU A 164 1.21 3.53 -7.26
CA LEU A 164 0.91 4.41 -8.39
C LEU A 164 1.22 3.78 -9.77
N ASP A 165 1.90 2.63 -9.82
CA ASP A 165 1.94 1.76 -11.01
C ASP A 165 0.61 0.97 -11.16
N ASN A 166 -0.15 0.81 -10.08
CA ASN A 166 -1.50 0.26 -10.04
C ASN A 166 -2.57 1.33 -9.73
N ALA A 167 -2.38 2.56 -10.20
CA ALA A 167 -3.16 3.72 -9.79
C ALA A 167 -4.68 3.52 -9.90
N THR A 168 -5.18 2.89 -10.95
CA THR A 168 -6.63 2.70 -11.16
C THR A 168 -7.27 1.91 -10.03
N ASN A 169 -6.73 0.75 -9.67
CA ASN A 169 -7.29 -0.08 -8.59
C ASN A 169 -7.07 0.55 -7.21
N VAL A 170 -5.91 1.17 -7.01
CA VAL A 170 -5.57 1.85 -5.75
C VAL A 170 -6.51 3.04 -5.52
N LEU A 171 -6.74 3.90 -6.51
CA LEU A 171 -7.65 5.03 -6.41
C LEU A 171 -9.10 4.59 -6.22
N SER A 172 -9.53 3.52 -6.91
CA SER A 172 -10.84 2.90 -6.67
C SER A 172 -10.97 2.40 -5.22
N SER A 173 -9.96 1.71 -4.68
CA SER A 173 -9.98 1.26 -3.29
C SER A 173 -10.00 2.42 -2.29
N ILE A 174 -9.27 3.52 -2.55
CA ILE A 174 -9.32 4.75 -1.75
C ILE A 174 -10.71 5.38 -1.81
N SER A 175 -11.32 5.45 -3.00
CA SER A 175 -12.67 5.96 -3.18
C SER A 175 -13.69 5.20 -2.33
N VAL A 176 -13.64 3.86 -2.34
CA VAL A 176 -14.49 3.02 -1.48
C VAL A 176 -14.22 3.28 0.00
N MET A 177 -12.95 3.37 0.41
CA MET A 177 -12.62 3.62 1.81
C MET A 177 -13.10 4.99 2.32
N THR A 178 -13.11 6.01 1.46
CA THR A 178 -13.41 7.39 1.88
C THR A 178 -14.87 7.80 1.64
N ALA A 179 -15.57 7.14 0.74
CA ALA A 179 -16.96 7.47 0.42
C ALA A 179 -17.91 7.12 1.55
N SER A 180 -18.96 7.95 1.72
CA SER A 180 -20.01 7.74 2.74
C SER A 180 -20.87 6.48 2.53
N TRP A 181 -20.89 5.97 1.31
CA TRP A 181 -21.56 4.70 0.95
C TRP A 181 -20.63 3.49 1.08
N GLY A 182 -19.33 3.71 1.27
CA GLY A 182 -18.29 2.71 1.49
C GLY A 182 -17.92 2.61 2.98
N LEU A 183 -16.62 2.74 3.31
CA LEU A 183 -16.17 2.67 4.70
C LEU A 183 -16.28 4.00 5.46
N GLY A 184 -16.50 5.13 4.79
CA GLY A 184 -16.68 6.45 5.40
C GLY A 184 -15.45 7.01 6.13
N TRP A 185 -14.25 6.56 5.79
CA TRP A 185 -13.04 6.99 6.48
C TRP A 185 -12.58 8.38 6.04
N SER A 186 -12.03 9.13 6.98
CA SER A 186 -11.36 10.38 6.64
C SER A 186 -10.12 10.09 5.77
N PRO A 187 -9.92 10.81 4.65
CA PRO A 187 -8.71 10.69 3.84
C PRO A 187 -7.41 10.87 4.63
N LYS A 188 -7.44 11.61 5.75
CA LYS A 188 -6.30 11.80 6.67
C LYS A 188 -5.84 10.52 7.37
N ARG A 189 -6.64 9.47 7.34
CA ARG A 189 -6.30 8.14 7.88
C ARG A 189 -5.58 7.26 6.87
N ILE A 190 -5.43 7.72 5.64
CA ILE A 190 -4.84 6.97 4.55
C ILE A 190 -3.57 7.67 4.09
N THR A 191 -2.46 6.95 4.05
CA THR A 191 -1.19 7.41 3.48
C THR A 191 -0.80 6.51 2.32
N LEU A 192 -0.54 7.11 1.18
CA LEU A 192 0.01 6.40 0.03
C LEU A 192 1.50 6.73 -0.11
N SER A 193 2.33 5.69 -0.19
CA SER A 193 3.76 5.82 -0.47
C SER A 193 4.06 5.53 -1.93
N THR A 194 4.97 6.28 -2.53
CA THR A 194 5.39 6.09 -3.93
C THR A 194 6.85 6.44 -4.15
N VAL A 195 7.47 5.77 -5.10
CA VAL A 195 8.80 6.13 -5.60
C VAL A 195 8.75 7.30 -6.61
N GLY A 196 7.54 7.63 -7.09
CA GLY A 196 7.27 8.62 -8.14
C GLY A 196 6.92 7.93 -9.46
N VAL A 197 5.63 7.83 -9.79
CA VAL A 197 5.12 7.35 -11.08
C VAL A 197 4.23 8.44 -11.65
N ARG A 198 4.71 9.16 -12.70
CA ARG A 198 4.13 10.42 -13.19
C ARG A 198 2.60 10.38 -13.30
N ARG A 199 2.06 9.54 -14.16
CA ARG A 199 0.60 9.47 -14.39
C ARG A 199 -0.19 9.08 -13.14
N GLY A 200 0.37 8.18 -12.33
CA GLY A 200 -0.25 7.77 -11.08
C GLY A 200 -0.26 8.90 -10.05
N LEU A 201 0.84 9.65 -9.97
CA LEU A 201 0.97 10.77 -9.04
C LEU A 201 0.05 11.94 -9.43
N GLU A 202 -0.04 12.28 -10.73
CA GLU A 202 -1.00 13.27 -11.24
C GLU A 202 -2.43 12.94 -10.81
N ARG A 203 -2.84 11.70 -11.05
CA ARG A 203 -4.18 11.22 -10.65
C ARG A 203 -4.37 11.26 -9.13
N PHE A 204 -3.42 10.75 -8.37
CA PHE A 204 -3.51 10.75 -6.91
C PHE A 204 -3.63 12.16 -6.33
N LEU A 205 -2.85 13.10 -6.85
CA LEU A 205 -2.88 14.50 -6.41
C LEU A 205 -4.19 15.19 -6.79
N GLY A 206 -4.77 14.87 -7.93
CA GLY A 206 -6.04 15.45 -8.41
C GLY A 206 -7.29 14.78 -7.87
N GLU A 207 -7.28 13.46 -7.64
CA GLU A 207 -8.48 12.68 -7.30
C GLU A 207 -8.65 12.43 -5.79
N THR A 208 -7.61 12.65 -4.95
CA THR A 208 -7.69 12.38 -3.50
C THR A 208 -7.16 13.52 -2.65
N THR A 209 -7.48 13.49 -1.36
CA THR A 209 -6.86 14.35 -0.33
C THR A 209 -6.12 13.52 0.74
N CYS A 210 -5.79 12.27 0.43
CA CYS A 210 -5.00 11.39 1.29
C CYS A 210 -3.57 11.91 1.49
N HIS A 211 -2.91 11.47 2.55
CA HIS A 211 -1.51 11.80 2.80
C HIS A 211 -0.60 11.14 1.77
N LEU A 212 0.45 11.85 1.37
CA LEU A 212 1.48 11.37 0.46
C LEU A 212 2.77 11.11 1.23
N ALA A 213 3.38 9.95 0.99
CA ALA A 213 4.74 9.64 1.38
C ALA A 213 5.57 9.40 0.11
N VAL A 214 6.74 10.03 0.01
CA VAL A 214 7.64 9.85 -1.14
C VAL A 214 8.88 9.10 -0.70
N SER A 215 9.14 7.96 -1.34
CA SER A 215 10.38 7.21 -1.17
C SER A 215 11.52 7.97 -1.82
N LEU A 216 12.32 8.70 -1.01
CA LEU A 216 13.40 9.56 -1.49
C LEU A 216 14.73 8.82 -1.47
N HIS A 217 15.16 8.35 -0.31
CA HIS A 217 16.32 7.50 0.01
C HIS A 217 17.70 7.99 -0.42
N ASN A 218 17.82 8.87 -1.42
CA ASN A 218 19.04 9.59 -1.77
C ASN A 218 18.68 10.91 -2.45
N PRO A 219 19.29 12.06 -2.07
CA PRO A 219 19.01 13.35 -2.70
C PRO A 219 19.74 13.58 -4.02
N PHE A 220 20.78 12.79 -4.29
CA PHE A 220 21.57 12.88 -5.53
C PHE A 220 21.03 11.91 -6.57
N HIS A 221 20.89 12.36 -7.82
CA HIS A 221 20.34 11.57 -8.93
C HIS A 221 21.07 10.22 -9.10
N GLU A 222 22.39 10.25 -9.21
CA GLU A 222 23.20 9.02 -9.41
C GLU A 222 23.05 8.05 -8.23
N GLY A 223 23.18 8.53 -7.00
CA GLY A 223 23.03 7.68 -5.81
C GLY A 223 21.59 7.16 -5.64
N ARG A 224 20.58 7.92 -6.09
CA ARG A 224 19.19 7.45 -6.08
C ARG A 224 18.97 6.40 -7.17
N LEU A 225 19.56 6.57 -8.34
CA LEU A 225 19.48 5.59 -9.44
C LEU A 225 20.11 4.24 -9.07
N GLU A 226 21.22 4.25 -8.34
CA GLU A 226 21.85 3.03 -7.81
C GLU A 226 20.97 2.28 -6.83
N LEU A 227 20.22 3.00 -5.99
CA LEU A 227 19.31 2.42 -5.01
C LEU A 227 17.94 2.05 -5.59
N MET A 228 17.46 2.82 -6.58
CA MET A 228 16.09 2.77 -7.10
C MET A 228 16.08 3.08 -8.60
N HIS A 229 15.93 2.07 -9.44
CA HIS A 229 15.89 2.21 -10.89
C HIS A 229 14.72 3.09 -11.38
N ALA A 230 13.69 3.28 -10.59
CA ALA A 230 12.57 4.18 -10.89
C ALA A 230 13.00 5.63 -11.13
N GLU A 231 14.15 6.06 -10.61
CA GLU A 231 14.74 7.39 -10.85
C GLU A 231 15.00 7.66 -12.34
N GLY A 232 15.38 6.63 -13.11
CA GLY A 232 15.57 6.76 -14.55
C GLY A 232 14.28 7.04 -15.33
N GLY A 233 13.14 6.58 -14.83
CA GLY A 233 11.83 6.79 -15.45
C GLY A 233 11.13 8.08 -15.01
N MET A 234 11.37 8.50 -13.77
CA MET A 234 10.84 9.74 -13.18
C MET A 234 11.83 10.29 -12.16
N PRO A 235 12.66 11.25 -12.53
CA PRO A 235 13.61 11.90 -11.63
C PRO A 235 12.90 12.51 -10.40
N LEU A 236 13.57 12.48 -9.26
CA LEU A 236 13.05 13.04 -8.00
C LEU A 236 12.61 14.51 -8.17
N GLU A 237 13.37 15.30 -8.93
CA GLU A 237 13.06 16.71 -9.17
C GLU A 237 11.69 16.90 -9.85
N ASP A 238 11.30 16.03 -10.76
CA ASP A 238 9.97 16.03 -11.38
C ASP A 238 8.87 15.74 -10.36
N THR A 239 9.10 14.75 -9.49
CA THR A 239 8.20 14.44 -8.37
C THR A 239 8.03 15.65 -7.46
N LEU A 240 9.14 16.31 -7.07
CA LEU A 240 9.12 17.49 -6.21
C LEU A 240 8.43 18.69 -6.89
N ARG A 241 8.61 18.86 -8.21
CA ARG A 241 7.92 19.91 -8.97
C ARG A 241 6.40 19.69 -8.92
N MET A 242 5.91 18.49 -9.20
CA MET A 242 4.49 18.16 -9.13
C MET A 242 3.90 18.40 -7.72
N ILE A 243 4.68 18.07 -6.68
CA ILE A 243 4.25 18.32 -5.29
C ILE A 243 4.16 19.83 -5.00
N ARG A 244 5.10 20.65 -5.51
CA ARG A 244 5.05 22.12 -5.32
C ARG A 244 3.86 22.77 -6.02
N GLU A 245 3.46 22.21 -7.16
CA GLU A 245 2.33 22.69 -7.97
C GLU A 245 0.96 22.20 -7.45
N ALA A 246 0.94 21.17 -6.59
CA ALA A 246 -0.27 20.60 -6.08
C ALA A 246 -0.89 21.41 -4.93
N ASP A 247 -2.22 21.34 -4.83
CA ASP A 247 -2.96 21.95 -3.72
C ASP A 247 -2.90 21.09 -2.45
N PHE A 248 -2.38 21.66 -1.37
CA PHE A 248 -2.30 21.07 -0.04
C PHE A 248 -3.17 21.80 1.01
N THR A 249 -4.09 22.64 0.59
CA THR A 249 -4.97 23.41 1.50
C THR A 249 -5.95 22.52 2.29
N GLY A 250 -6.29 21.33 1.76
CA GLY A 250 -7.20 20.36 2.39
C GLY A 250 -6.61 19.56 3.56
N GLN A 251 -5.52 20.01 4.19
CA GLN A 251 -4.80 19.32 5.28
C GLN A 251 -4.15 17.99 4.84
N ARG A 252 -3.93 17.79 3.55
CA ARG A 252 -3.02 16.75 3.06
C ARG A 252 -1.62 17.00 3.64
N ARG A 253 -0.92 15.93 3.99
CA ARG A 253 0.47 16.02 4.45
C ARG A 253 1.38 15.30 3.48
N VAL A 254 2.59 15.83 3.33
CA VAL A 254 3.67 15.16 2.61
C VAL A 254 4.72 14.73 3.62
N SER A 255 5.18 13.50 3.49
CA SER A 255 6.39 13.02 4.15
C SER A 255 7.37 12.47 3.12
N PHE A 256 8.65 12.55 3.45
CA PHE A 256 9.71 11.94 2.68
C PHE A 256 10.30 10.79 3.50
N GLU A 257 10.24 9.61 2.94
CA GLU A 257 10.77 8.40 3.55
C GLU A 257 12.24 8.25 3.14
N TYR A 258 13.13 8.06 4.12
CA TYR A 258 14.56 8.02 3.89
C TYR A 258 15.17 6.86 4.70
N ILE A 259 15.43 5.74 4.02
CA ILE A 259 16.22 4.65 4.61
C ILE A 259 17.67 5.11 4.64
N VAL A 260 18.30 5.01 5.81
CA VAL A 260 19.69 5.45 5.97
C VAL A 260 20.62 4.24 5.90
N PHE A 261 21.58 4.29 4.96
CA PHE A 261 22.60 3.26 4.76
C PHE A 261 23.97 3.78 5.13
N GLU A 262 24.71 3.02 5.92
CA GLU A 262 26.05 3.38 6.36
C GLU A 262 27.00 3.58 5.18
N GLY A 263 27.64 4.76 5.11
CA GLY A 263 28.61 5.12 4.10
C GLY A 263 28.04 5.36 2.69
N VAL A 264 26.73 5.35 2.52
CA VAL A 264 26.08 5.53 1.20
C VAL A 264 25.32 6.85 1.11
N ASN A 265 24.43 7.12 2.07
CA ASN A 265 23.54 8.29 2.04
C ASN A 265 23.41 9.00 3.41
N ASP A 266 24.38 8.80 4.31
CA ASP A 266 24.39 9.19 5.72
C ASP A 266 25.31 10.37 6.06
N SER A 267 25.89 11.04 5.04
CA SER A 267 26.82 12.15 5.26
C SER A 267 26.12 13.51 5.48
N LEU A 268 26.85 14.48 6.04
CA LEU A 268 26.38 15.86 6.17
C LEU A 268 25.95 16.45 4.82
N GLN A 269 26.70 16.16 3.74
CA GLN A 269 26.38 16.60 2.38
C GLN A 269 24.99 16.09 1.93
N HIS A 270 24.62 14.85 2.26
CA HIS A 270 23.29 14.32 1.97
C HIS A 270 22.20 15.08 2.74
N ALA A 271 22.42 15.41 4.01
CA ALA A 271 21.47 16.20 4.79
C ALA A 271 21.31 17.64 4.24
N GLU A 272 22.39 18.26 3.77
CA GLU A 272 22.39 19.57 3.13
C GLU A 272 21.62 19.58 1.82
N GLU A 273 21.88 18.59 0.97
CA GLU A 273 21.19 18.47 -0.32
C GLU A 273 19.70 18.14 -0.13
N LEU A 274 19.35 17.26 0.83
CA LEU A 274 17.95 17.04 1.22
C LEU A 274 17.27 18.36 1.58
N ALA A 275 17.88 19.16 2.45
CA ALA A 275 17.32 20.44 2.87
C ALA A 275 17.19 21.42 1.69
N ARG A 276 18.14 21.41 0.74
CA ARG A 276 18.08 22.23 -0.47
C ARG A 276 16.90 21.82 -1.37
N LEU A 277 16.77 20.51 -1.64
CA LEU A 277 15.73 19.97 -2.52
C LEU A 277 14.33 20.17 -1.97
N LEU A 278 14.14 20.01 -0.66
CA LEU A 278 12.84 20.10 -0.01
C LEU A 278 12.43 21.55 0.36
N ARG A 279 13.25 22.53 0.05
CA ARG A 279 12.95 23.94 0.36
C ARG A 279 11.62 24.37 -0.27
N GLY A 280 10.78 25.00 0.56
CA GLY A 280 9.46 25.48 0.17
C GLY A 280 8.36 24.42 0.12
N ILE A 281 8.66 23.17 0.46
CA ILE A 281 7.65 22.11 0.60
C ILE A 281 7.36 21.91 2.10
N PRO A 282 6.14 22.19 2.59
CA PRO A 282 5.75 21.86 3.97
C PRO A 282 5.69 20.34 4.14
N CYS A 283 6.71 19.74 4.74
CA CYS A 283 6.86 18.31 4.82
C CYS A 283 7.48 17.84 6.15
N ARG A 284 7.50 16.52 6.33
CA ARG A 284 8.25 15.81 7.36
C ARG A 284 9.22 14.84 6.71
N ILE A 285 10.31 14.54 7.41
CA ILE A 285 11.26 13.52 6.97
C ILE A 285 11.18 12.37 7.97
N ASN A 286 10.92 11.16 7.45
CA ASN A 286 10.92 9.94 8.23
C ASN A 286 12.20 9.16 7.92
N LEU A 287 13.12 9.10 8.86
CA LEU A 287 14.31 8.26 8.76
C LEU A 287 13.93 6.83 9.14
N ILE A 288 14.28 5.89 8.28
CA ILE A 288 13.97 4.48 8.44
C ILE A 288 15.27 3.72 8.65
N PRO A 289 15.45 3.01 9.77
CA PRO A 289 16.55 2.08 9.94
C PRO A 289 16.48 1.00 8.85
N PHE A 290 17.63 0.72 8.21
CA PHE A 290 17.70 -0.37 7.24
C PHE A 290 17.76 -1.73 7.94
N HIS A 291 16.98 -2.68 7.44
CA HIS A 291 17.06 -4.08 7.83
C HIS A 291 17.80 -4.85 6.76
N GLN A 292 18.90 -5.50 7.15
CA GLN A 292 19.74 -6.24 6.21
C GLN A 292 18.95 -7.39 5.58
N ILE A 293 18.97 -7.45 4.27
CA ILE A 293 18.32 -8.49 3.47
C ILE A 293 19.37 -9.31 2.71
N PRO A 294 19.10 -10.60 2.44
CA PRO A 294 20.08 -11.47 1.79
C PRO A 294 20.55 -10.94 0.43
N GLY A 295 21.86 -11.02 0.20
CA GLY A 295 22.48 -10.68 -1.09
C GLY A 295 22.55 -9.18 -1.41
N VAL A 296 22.35 -8.29 -0.42
CA VAL A 296 22.48 -6.83 -0.57
C VAL A 296 23.69 -6.32 0.20
N PRO A 297 24.63 -5.60 -0.46
CA PRO A 297 25.85 -5.12 0.18
C PRO A 297 25.65 -3.82 0.97
N LEU A 298 24.43 -3.47 1.32
CA LEU A 298 24.10 -2.30 2.14
C LEU A 298 24.17 -2.66 3.63
N ARG A 299 24.56 -1.69 4.46
CA ARG A 299 24.67 -1.86 5.91
C ARG A 299 23.77 -0.87 6.64
N PRO A 300 23.16 -1.30 7.78
CA PRO A 300 22.40 -0.40 8.63
C PRO A 300 23.32 0.61 9.31
N LEU A 301 22.85 1.86 9.40
CA LEU A 301 23.52 2.88 10.20
C LEU A 301 23.28 2.64 11.69
N THR A 302 24.28 2.92 12.53
CA THR A 302 24.12 2.81 13.99
C THR A 302 23.08 3.79 14.54
N ALA A 303 22.50 3.47 15.71
CA ALA A 303 21.54 4.37 16.37
C ALA A 303 22.12 5.78 16.60
N GLN A 304 23.39 5.88 17.00
CA GLN A 304 24.07 7.16 17.14
C GLN A 304 24.21 7.91 15.80
N GLY A 305 24.50 7.18 14.71
CA GLY A 305 24.53 7.73 13.36
C GLY A 305 23.18 8.26 12.91
N MET A 306 22.10 7.52 13.19
CA MET A 306 20.72 7.93 12.92
C MET A 306 20.36 9.24 13.65
N GLU A 307 20.66 9.34 14.95
CA GLU A 307 20.39 10.56 15.72
C GLU A 307 21.25 11.74 15.23
N ARG A 308 22.50 11.50 14.84
CA ARG A 308 23.35 12.54 14.25
C ARG A 308 22.78 13.06 12.93
N PHE A 309 22.37 12.17 12.02
CA PHE A 309 21.77 12.53 10.73
C PHE A 309 20.45 13.28 10.92
N LYS A 310 19.60 12.84 11.85
CA LYS A 310 18.39 13.55 12.27
C LYS A 310 18.71 14.97 12.76
N GLY A 311 19.69 15.13 13.65
CA GLY A 311 20.12 16.42 14.18
C GLY A 311 20.55 17.40 13.09
N TRP A 312 21.21 16.93 12.03
CA TRP A 312 21.56 17.79 10.88
C TRP A 312 20.35 18.31 10.11
N LEU A 313 19.30 17.49 9.95
CA LEU A 313 18.06 17.89 9.29
C LEU A 313 17.24 18.84 10.17
N GLU A 314 17.15 18.58 11.48
CA GLU A 314 16.44 19.43 12.43
C GLU A 314 17.11 20.81 12.55
N ALA A 315 18.45 20.87 12.54
CA ALA A 315 19.20 22.14 12.50
C ALA A 315 18.91 22.98 11.23
N ARG A 316 18.38 22.35 10.17
CA ARG A 316 17.96 22.99 8.92
C ARG A 316 16.45 23.26 8.87
N GLY A 317 15.75 23.08 10.00
CA GLY A 317 14.33 23.41 10.17
C GLY A 317 13.34 22.32 9.74
N TYR A 318 13.79 21.09 9.47
CA TYR A 318 12.90 19.98 9.11
C TYR A 318 12.46 19.16 10.32
N VAL A 319 11.15 18.94 10.44
CA VAL A 319 10.61 17.99 11.41
C VAL A 319 11.02 16.58 10.97
N THR A 320 11.89 15.96 11.73
CA THR A 320 12.49 14.67 11.40
C THR A 320 12.17 13.63 12.47
N THR A 321 11.74 12.45 12.07
CA THR A 321 11.46 11.33 12.97
C THR A 321 12.26 10.11 12.57
N ILE A 322 12.78 9.37 13.57
CA ILE A 322 13.32 8.03 13.33
C ILE A 322 12.18 7.05 13.57
N ARG A 323 11.84 6.27 12.56
CA ARG A 323 10.79 5.26 12.67
C ARG A 323 11.26 4.10 13.54
N THR A 324 10.43 3.71 14.49
CA THR A 324 10.64 2.46 15.23
C THR A 324 10.35 1.30 14.30
N SER A 325 11.29 0.39 14.16
CA SER A 325 11.07 -0.88 13.46
C SER A 325 10.04 -1.73 14.18
N ARG A 326 9.17 -2.38 13.42
CA ARG A 326 8.11 -3.24 13.92
C ARG A 326 8.12 -4.57 13.20
N GLY A 327 7.87 -5.66 13.94
CA GLY A 327 7.75 -7.00 13.38
C GLY A 327 9.02 -7.53 12.72
N GLU A 328 10.20 -7.15 13.19
CA GLU A 328 11.49 -7.61 12.62
C GLU A 328 11.63 -9.12 12.71
N ASP A 329 11.25 -9.71 13.85
CA ASP A 329 11.33 -11.14 14.13
C ASP A 329 10.45 -12.01 13.21
N ILE A 330 9.45 -11.42 12.59
CA ILE A 330 8.56 -12.07 11.61
C ILE A 330 8.76 -11.54 10.17
N SER A 331 9.86 -10.81 9.91
CA SER A 331 10.12 -10.19 8.60
C SER A 331 8.99 -9.30 8.10
N ALA A 332 8.38 -8.51 8.98
CA ALA A 332 7.28 -7.59 8.66
C ALA A 332 7.72 -6.12 8.57
N ALA A 333 8.99 -5.80 8.83
CA ALA A 333 9.51 -4.45 8.71
C ALA A 333 9.55 -3.97 7.25
N CYS A 334 9.62 -2.65 7.05
CA CYS A 334 9.67 -2.02 5.73
C CYS A 334 10.80 -2.61 4.86
N GLY A 335 10.47 -2.99 3.62
CA GLY A 335 11.39 -3.61 2.67
C GLY A 335 11.61 -5.11 2.86
N MET A 336 11.10 -5.73 3.93
CA MET A 336 11.31 -7.15 4.23
C MET A 336 10.18 -8.05 3.73
N LEU A 337 9.04 -7.50 3.31
CA LEU A 337 7.89 -8.29 2.88
C LEU A 337 8.27 -9.17 1.67
N SER A 338 8.10 -10.45 1.87
CA SER A 338 8.34 -11.45 0.84
C SER A 338 7.51 -12.70 1.15
N THR A 339 6.86 -13.22 0.14
CA THR A 339 6.08 -14.44 0.28
C THR A 339 6.99 -15.66 0.35
N LYS A 340 7.49 -15.99 1.55
CA LYS A 340 8.45 -17.10 1.79
C LYS A 340 7.99 -18.43 1.17
N GLU A 341 6.70 -18.72 1.16
CA GLU A 341 6.14 -19.93 0.55
C GLU A 341 6.31 -19.99 -0.98
N GLN A 342 6.33 -18.85 -1.66
CA GLN A 342 6.63 -18.81 -3.10
C GLN A 342 8.10 -19.07 -3.39
N MET A 343 9.01 -18.70 -2.51
CA MET A 343 10.44 -19.01 -2.65
C MET A 343 10.71 -20.51 -2.45
N ALA A 344 10.03 -21.16 -1.52
CA ALA A 344 10.16 -22.61 -1.30
C ALA A 344 9.59 -23.43 -2.48
N GLY A 345 8.48 -22.99 -3.09
CA GLY A 345 7.89 -23.64 -4.27
C GLY A 345 8.70 -23.47 -5.56
N GLY A 346 9.42 -22.36 -5.70
CA GLY A 346 10.30 -22.10 -6.84
C GLY A 346 11.57 -22.97 -6.86
N ALA A 347 12.08 -23.34 -5.70
CA ALA A 347 13.25 -24.23 -5.58
C ALA A 347 12.91 -25.70 -5.94
N SER A 348 11.66 -26.12 -5.79
CA SER A 348 11.20 -27.48 -6.12
C SER A 348 10.93 -27.70 -7.62
N GLN A 349 10.73 -26.64 -8.40
CA GLN A 349 10.49 -26.74 -9.85
C GLN A 349 11.76 -26.58 -10.71
N ALA A 350 12.87 -26.20 -10.12
CA ALA A 350 14.16 -26.08 -10.81
C ALA A 350 15.01 -27.36 -10.77
N SER A 351 14.48 -28.44 -10.17
CA SER A 351 15.17 -29.75 -10.02
C SER A 351 14.45 -30.91 -10.74
N HIS A 352 13.75 -30.63 -11.84
CA HIS A 352 13.25 -31.68 -12.74
C HIS A 352 13.55 -31.36 -14.19
#